data_75bb3d5eafa795459c1a8cb9af19a520
#
_entry.id   75bb3d5eafa795459c1a8cb9af19a520
#
_cell.length_a   1.000
_cell.length_b   1.000
_cell.length_c   1.000
_cell.angle_alpha   90.00
_cell.angle_beta   90.00
_cell.angle_gamma   90.00
#
_symmetry.space_group_name_H-M   'P 1'
#
loop_
_entity.id
_entity.type
_entity.pdbx_description
1 polymer ?
#
loop_
_entity_poly.entity_id
_entity_poly.type
_entity_poly.pdbx_seq_one_letter_code
_entity_poly.pdbx_strand_id
1 'polypeptide(L)'
;MAKGSPTRQAWVDALRPACRSRGMRFVTATGFVLDDVYVTELFYPQVFHPGQDPDRLRITWTVDIKPLAVDDILRAAFMPDVAMGPQMRINRRVNGSCKVQPLRIGSGRRDVSAGDEPDWDPVLDEFDRIRAEFIAAHPTPADFVSALEHSPDGIAPNRALTRTVTALIAAGRNADAARIADEAVARGERGGMSSTVDVLKYLAAYAKGPAAYAAFTESLTPTHDYQVLCETERTISTDLIREHHPGIISHHLRSMDGSDPWAIVLSVRPPGGTTADFSTSLYLQAAGTAETMVIEFCRPGGADIGAVSVRSVVGHPHAAPAEPDVEIVLPRSTQMISRHEVFTAQEAADMFERFYRTDTIGDGYTLRPVEGYTADGGYIDLRESHGG
;
A
#
# COMPACT_ATOMS: atom_id res chain seq x y z
N MET A 1 23.02 4.60 14.32
CA MET A 1 22.09 4.61 15.48
C MET A 1 22.90 4.56 16.77
N ALA A 2 22.81 5.57 17.64
CA ALA A 2 23.47 5.55 18.94
C ALA A 2 22.87 4.42 19.79
N LYS A 3 23.70 3.53 20.33
CA LYS A 3 23.25 2.56 21.34
C LYS A 3 22.64 3.35 22.50
N GLY A 4 21.37 3.07 22.82
CA GLY A 4 20.70 3.73 23.93
C GLY A 4 21.49 3.60 25.23
N SER A 5 21.35 4.58 26.13
CA SER A 5 21.96 4.51 27.44
C SER A 5 21.52 3.22 28.15
N PRO A 6 22.42 2.56 28.93
CA PRO A 6 22.09 1.30 29.61
C PRO A 6 20.81 1.41 30.45
N THR A 7 20.55 2.55 31.04
CA THR A 7 19.39 2.81 31.91
C THR A 7 18.07 2.85 31.12
N ARG A 8 18.04 3.55 29.98
CA ARG A 8 16.87 3.57 29.09
C ARG A 8 16.55 2.16 28.58
N GLN A 9 17.56 1.39 28.21
CA GLN A 9 17.39 0.03 27.71
C GLN A 9 16.80 -0.89 28.79
N ALA A 10 17.20 -0.74 30.07
CA ALA A 10 16.64 -1.50 31.17
C ALA A 10 15.11 -1.29 31.30
N TRP A 11 14.63 -0.06 31.18
CA TRP A 11 13.19 0.26 31.16
C TRP A 11 12.48 -0.38 29.96
N VAL A 12 13.07 -0.32 28.78
CA VAL A 12 12.49 -0.95 27.57
C VAL A 12 12.43 -2.49 27.73
N ASP A 13 13.47 -3.09 28.26
CA ASP A 13 13.56 -4.55 28.43
C ASP A 13 12.60 -5.06 29.52
N ALA A 14 12.35 -4.26 30.56
CA ALA A 14 11.43 -4.60 31.65
C ALA A 14 9.94 -4.57 31.25
N LEU A 15 9.56 -3.88 30.17
CA LEU A 15 8.16 -3.74 29.75
C LEU A 15 7.51 -5.11 29.44
N ARG A 16 8.19 -5.96 28.68
CA ARG A 16 7.64 -7.27 28.29
C ARG A 16 7.39 -8.19 29.49
N PRO A 17 8.34 -8.37 30.43
CA PRO A 17 8.07 -9.11 31.67
C PRO A 17 6.92 -8.52 32.49
N ALA A 18 6.87 -7.20 32.64
CA ALA A 18 5.80 -6.52 33.38
C ALA A 18 4.41 -6.75 32.75
N CYS A 19 4.28 -6.64 31.42
CA CYS A 19 3.04 -6.99 30.72
C CYS A 19 2.64 -8.44 30.94
N ARG A 20 3.59 -9.37 30.85
CA ARG A 20 3.33 -10.81 31.04
C ARG A 20 2.91 -11.16 32.47
N SER A 21 3.47 -10.53 33.49
CA SER A 21 3.08 -10.74 34.88
C SER A 21 1.61 -10.36 35.14
N ARG A 22 1.07 -9.43 34.35
CA ARG A 22 -0.34 -9.01 34.36
C ARG A 22 -1.23 -9.84 33.42
N GLY A 23 -0.72 -10.94 32.86
CA GLY A 23 -1.47 -11.78 31.91
C GLY A 23 -1.66 -11.18 30.51
N MET A 24 -1.02 -10.05 30.21
CA MET A 24 -1.04 -9.45 28.89
C MET A 24 -0.22 -10.25 27.88
N ARG A 25 -0.67 -10.28 26.64
CA ARG A 25 0.15 -10.73 25.51
C ARG A 25 1.07 -9.60 25.07
N PHE A 26 2.14 -9.96 24.36
CA PHE A 26 3.13 -8.98 23.91
C PHE A 26 3.63 -9.31 22.50
N VAL A 27 3.58 -8.34 21.60
CA VAL A 27 4.10 -8.44 20.24
C VAL A 27 4.86 -7.17 19.88
N THR A 28 6.07 -7.33 19.33
CA THR A 28 7.01 -6.23 19.04
C THR A 28 7.26 -5.36 20.27
N ALA A 29 6.65 -4.20 20.40
CA ALA A 29 6.78 -3.30 21.56
C ALA A 29 5.41 -2.91 22.14
N THR A 30 4.39 -3.75 21.92
CA THR A 30 3.00 -3.49 22.32
C THR A 30 2.51 -4.61 23.22
N GLY A 31 2.09 -4.26 24.45
CA GLY A 31 1.32 -5.12 25.33
C GLY A 31 -0.16 -5.05 24.95
N PHE A 32 -0.89 -6.15 25.04
CA PHE A 32 -2.33 -6.14 24.74
C PHE A 32 -3.12 -7.19 25.52
N VAL A 33 -4.39 -6.90 25.70
CA VAL A 33 -5.37 -7.81 26.31
C VAL A 33 -6.48 -8.08 25.29
N LEU A 34 -6.97 -9.30 25.30
CA LEU A 34 -8.16 -9.73 24.54
C LEU A 34 -9.24 -10.15 25.53
N ASP A 35 -10.45 -9.64 25.34
CA ASP A 35 -11.66 -10.19 25.92
C ASP A 35 -12.59 -10.72 24.83
N ASP A 36 -13.84 -11.01 25.14
CA ASP A 36 -14.79 -11.55 24.17
C ASP A 36 -15.22 -10.55 23.09
N VAL A 37 -15.06 -9.27 23.34
CA VAL A 37 -15.54 -8.18 22.45
C VAL A 37 -14.38 -7.36 21.89
N TYR A 38 -13.37 -7.06 22.71
CA TYR A 38 -12.36 -6.07 22.40
C TYR A 38 -10.93 -6.62 22.42
N VAL A 39 -10.07 -5.99 21.63
CA VAL A 39 -8.63 -5.95 21.84
C VAL A 39 -8.25 -4.55 22.35
N THR A 40 -7.54 -4.49 23.48
CA THR A 40 -7.01 -3.26 24.06
C THR A 40 -5.50 -3.31 24.05
N GLU A 41 -4.87 -2.29 23.50
CA GLU A 41 -3.44 -2.17 23.26
C GLU A 41 -2.81 -1.12 24.19
N LEU A 42 -1.77 -1.47 24.93
CA LEU A 42 -0.78 -0.54 25.45
C LEU A 42 0.22 -0.30 24.31
N PHE A 43 -0.09 0.71 23.49
CA PHE A 43 0.55 0.86 22.21
C PHE A 43 1.91 1.56 22.32
N TYR A 44 2.94 0.82 21.97
CA TYR A 44 4.32 1.29 21.76
C TYR A 44 4.81 2.31 22.79
N PRO A 45 4.85 1.99 24.10
CA PRO A 45 5.32 2.95 25.09
C PRO A 45 6.73 3.44 24.77
N GLN A 46 6.91 4.75 24.84
CA GLN A 46 8.19 5.39 24.52
C GLN A 46 8.92 5.74 25.81
N VAL A 47 10.20 5.41 25.88
CA VAL A 47 11.11 5.82 26.95
C VAL A 47 12.21 6.67 26.35
N PHE A 48 12.35 7.91 26.79
CA PHE A 48 13.36 8.83 26.25
C PHE A 48 13.79 9.87 27.30
N HIS A 49 14.91 10.52 27.06
CA HIS A 49 15.38 11.63 27.89
C HIS A 49 14.66 12.92 27.48
N PRO A 50 13.94 13.61 28.39
CA PRO A 50 13.32 14.88 28.09
C PRO A 50 14.39 16.00 28.08
N GLY A 51 14.61 16.63 26.92
CA GLY A 51 15.64 17.66 26.78
C GLY A 51 17.06 17.08 26.85
N GLN A 52 17.98 17.81 27.52
CA GLN A 52 19.39 17.43 27.67
C GLN A 52 19.72 16.84 29.06
N ASP A 53 18.73 16.51 29.86
CA ASP A 53 18.93 15.98 31.21
C ASP A 53 19.13 14.45 31.16
N PRO A 54 20.35 13.95 31.37
CA PRO A 54 20.64 12.52 31.30
C PRO A 54 20.09 11.75 32.51
N ASP A 55 19.75 12.43 33.61
CA ASP A 55 19.32 11.81 34.86
C ASP A 55 17.79 11.64 34.91
N ARG A 56 17.07 12.15 33.91
CA ARG A 56 15.61 11.99 33.79
C ARG A 56 15.25 11.16 32.58
N LEU A 57 14.27 10.27 32.77
CA LEU A 57 13.58 9.58 31.70
C LEU A 57 12.12 9.99 31.70
N ARG A 58 11.55 10.06 30.51
CA ARG A 58 10.12 10.22 30.30
C ARG A 58 9.55 8.99 29.65
N ILE A 59 8.51 8.45 30.25
CA ILE A 59 7.70 7.36 29.70
C ILE A 59 6.41 8.00 29.20
N THR A 60 6.09 7.75 27.92
CA THR A 60 4.79 8.12 27.35
C THR A 60 4.12 6.88 26.80
N TRP A 61 2.80 6.78 26.92
CA TRP A 61 2.01 5.66 26.43
C TRP A 61 0.67 6.11 25.92
N THR A 62 0.06 5.24 25.10
CA THR A 62 -1.35 5.36 24.71
C THR A 62 -2.08 4.06 24.99
N VAL A 63 -3.36 4.16 25.27
CA VAL A 63 -4.28 3.04 25.41
C VAL A 63 -5.23 3.11 24.23
N ASP A 64 -5.16 2.13 23.37
CA ASP A 64 -5.91 2.07 22.14
C ASP A 64 -6.82 0.82 22.17
N ILE A 65 -8.08 0.91 21.68
CA ILE A 65 -9.06 -0.19 21.73
C ILE A 65 -9.84 -0.31 20.42
N LYS A 66 -10.24 -1.52 20.09
CA LYS A 66 -11.19 -1.79 18.99
C LYS A 66 -11.92 -3.11 19.22
N PRO A 67 -13.14 -3.29 18.65
CA PRO A 67 -13.81 -4.59 18.65
C PRO A 67 -13.00 -5.62 17.86
N LEU A 68 -12.99 -6.88 18.32
CA LEU A 68 -12.35 -7.99 17.61
C LEU A 68 -12.94 -8.20 16.22
N ALA A 69 -14.25 -8.00 16.08
CA ALA A 69 -14.99 -8.21 14.85
C ALA A 69 -14.51 -7.33 13.69
N VAL A 70 -13.99 -6.11 13.95
CA VAL A 70 -13.61 -5.19 12.86
C VAL A 70 -12.46 -5.74 12.01
N ASP A 71 -11.49 -6.41 12.62
CA ASP A 71 -10.40 -7.04 11.88
C ASP A 71 -10.86 -8.31 11.15
N ASP A 72 -11.83 -9.06 11.71
CA ASP A 72 -12.38 -10.24 11.06
C ASP A 72 -13.20 -9.84 9.83
N ILE A 73 -14.00 -8.77 9.91
CA ILE A 73 -14.73 -8.18 8.80
C ILE A 73 -13.76 -7.69 7.72
N LEU A 74 -12.73 -6.92 8.11
CA LEU A 74 -11.73 -6.45 7.15
C LEU A 74 -11.09 -7.62 6.38
N ARG A 75 -10.73 -8.70 7.08
CA ARG A 75 -10.12 -9.87 6.44
C ARG A 75 -11.12 -10.63 5.56
N ALA A 76 -12.34 -10.83 6.04
CA ALA A 76 -13.37 -11.51 5.27
C ALA A 76 -13.72 -10.76 3.97
N ALA A 77 -13.71 -9.42 4.03
CA ALA A 77 -14.00 -8.59 2.87
C ALA A 77 -12.81 -8.47 1.91
N PHE A 78 -11.57 -8.36 2.43
CA PHE A 78 -10.42 -7.99 1.63
C PHE A 78 -9.40 -9.11 1.38
N MET A 79 -9.33 -10.11 2.25
CA MET A 79 -8.35 -11.20 2.16
C MET A 79 -8.98 -12.55 2.53
N PRO A 80 -10.08 -12.96 1.87
CA PRO A 80 -10.84 -14.16 2.29
C PRO A 80 -10.02 -15.45 2.17
N ASP A 81 -9.08 -15.52 1.22
CA ASP A 81 -8.31 -16.73 0.91
C ASP A 81 -7.01 -16.85 1.70
N VAL A 82 -6.69 -15.88 2.56
CA VAL A 82 -5.48 -15.94 3.36
C VAL A 82 -5.68 -16.84 4.57
N ALA A 83 -5.21 -18.09 4.48
CA ALA A 83 -5.16 -19.01 5.59
C ALA A 83 -4.22 -18.50 6.68
N MET A 84 -4.77 -18.22 7.88
CA MET A 84 -3.99 -17.80 9.04
C MET A 84 -4.26 -18.73 10.21
N GLY A 85 -3.21 -19.26 10.83
CA GLY A 85 -3.33 -19.97 12.10
C GLY A 85 -3.83 -19.03 13.22
N PRO A 86 -4.41 -19.59 14.32
CA PRO A 86 -5.01 -18.78 15.38
C PRO A 86 -4.06 -17.74 15.99
N GLN A 87 -2.81 -18.11 16.25
CA GLN A 87 -1.82 -17.20 16.85
C GLN A 87 -1.45 -16.07 15.91
N MET A 88 -1.30 -16.34 14.61
CA MET A 88 -1.01 -15.31 13.59
C MET A 88 -2.19 -14.34 13.46
N ARG A 89 -3.42 -14.85 13.49
CA ARG A 89 -4.64 -14.04 13.45
C ARG A 89 -4.70 -13.07 14.64
N ILE A 90 -4.38 -13.54 15.84
CA ILE A 90 -4.33 -12.72 17.05
C ILE A 90 -3.26 -11.64 16.92
N ASN A 91 -2.02 -12.00 16.59
CA ASN A 91 -0.90 -11.05 16.50
C ASN A 91 -1.11 -9.99 15.42
N ARG A 92 -1.72 -10.35 14.29
CA ARG A 92 -1.99 -9.39 13.20
C ARG A 92 -3.05 -8.34 13.53
N ARG A 93 -3.90 -8.55 14.54
CA ARG A 93 -4.81 -7.51 15.03
C ARG A 93 -4.06 -6.33 15.65
N VAL A 94 -2.90 -6.59 16.24
CA VAL A 94 -2.07 -5.60 16.94
C VAL A 94 -0.91 -5.11 16.08
N ASN A 95 -0.21 -6.02 15.40
CA ASN A 95 0.98 -5.73 14.61
C ASN A 95 0.89 -6.29 13.18
N GLY A 96 -0.05 -5.82 12.41
CA GLY A 96 -0.25 -6.22 11.01
C GLY A 96 -0.37 -5.02 10.09
N SER A 97 0.10 -5.17 8.84
CA SER A 97 -0.10 -4.17 7.79
C SER A 97 -1.58 -3.99 7.42
N CYS A 98 -2.36 -5.08 7.48
CA CYS A 98 -3.79 -5.10 7.22
C CYS A 98 -4.56 -5.26 8.52
N LYS A 99 -4.61 -4.22 9.34
CA LYS A 99 -5.41 -4.13 10.56
C LYS A 99 -6.23 -2.86 10.55
N VAL A 100 -7.39 -2.91 11.19
CA VAL A 100 -8.17 -1.70 11.49
C VAL A 100 -7.43 -0.92 12.57
N GLN A 101 -7.30 0.39 12.38
CA GLN A 101 -6.66 1.25 13.39
C GLN A 101 -7.57 1.35 14.62
N PRO A 102 -7.04 1.11 15.83
CA PRO A 102 -7.84 1.22 17.05
C PRO A 102 -8.22 2.67 17.35
N LEU A 103 -9.20 2.85 18.22
CA LEU A 103 -9.56 4.12 18.83
C LEU A 103 -8.64 4.39 20.02
N ARG A 104 -8.07 5.57 20.11
CA ARG A 104 -7.34 5.99 21.29
C ARG A 104 -8.33 6.39 22.38
N ILE A 105 -8.28 5.71 23.52
CA ILE A 105 -9.15 5.92 24.66
C ILE A 105 -8.43 6.56 25.85
N GLY A 106 -7.10 6.60 25.80
CA GLY A 106 -6.31 7.26 26.84
C GLY A 106 -4.85 7.40 26.43
N SER A 107 -4.17 8.26 27.15
CA SER A 107 -2.73 8.46 27.04
C SER A 107 -2.19 8.99 28.35
N GLY A 108 -0.94 8.72 28.62
CA GLY A 108 -0.30 9.22 29.80
C GLY A 108 1.18 9.51 29.60
N ARG A 109 1.76 10.15 30.62
CA ARG A 109 3.19 10.39 30.74
C ARG A 109 3.63 10.29 32.20
N ARG A 110 4.82 9.76 32.40
CA ARG A 110 5.48 9.70 33.71
C ARG A 110 6.94 10.10 33.56
N ASP A 111 7.42 10.97 34.40
CA ASP A 111 8.84 11.26 34.54
C ASP A 111 9.40 10.41 35.67
N VAL A 112 10.55 9.77 35.44
CA VAL A 112 11.25 8.92 36.39
C VAL A 112 12.74 9.30 36.41
N SER A 113 13.46 8.96 37.47
CA SER A 113 14.91 9.10 37.49
C SER A 113 15.53 7.99 36.61
N ALA A 114 16.57 8.34 35.88
CA ALA A 114 17.29 7.35 35.07
C ALA A 114 17.95 6.25 35.93
N GLY A 115 18.23 6.53 37.20
CA GLY A 115 18.79 5.57 38.16
C GLY A 115 17.76 4.68 38.88
N ASP A 116 16.47 4.93 38.68
CA ASP A 116 15.43 4.12 39.31
C ASP A 116 15.34 2.72 38.69
N GLU A 117 14.97 1.72 39.49
CA GLU A 117 14.63 0.40 38.98
C GLU A 117 13.36 0.52 38.14
N PRO A 118 13.29 -0.16 36.96
CA PRO A 118 12.14 -0.12 36.11
C PRO A 118 10.87 -0.63 36.78
N ASP A 119 9.92 0.27 37.01
CA ASP A 119 8.61 0.01 37.57
C ASP A 119 7.50 0.42 36.61
N TRP A 120 6.89 -0.57 35.94
CA TRP A 120 5.80 -0.37 35.00
C TRP A 120 4.41 -0.48 35.64
N ASP A 121 4.32 -0.89 36.91
CA ASP A 121 3.03 -1.10 37.57
C ASP A 121 2.10 0.13 37.52
N PRO A 122 2.55 1.37 37.78
CA PRO A 122 1.68 2.53 37.67
C PRO A 122 1.12 2.78 36.26
N VAL A 123 1.88 2.42 35.22
CA VAL A 123 1.43 2.53 33.82
C VAL A 123 0.39 1.45 33.51
N LEU A 124 0.62 0.23 34.01
CA LEU A 124 -0.29 -0.92 33.80
C LEU A 124 -1.58 -0.75 34.63
N ASP A 125 -1.51 -0.22 35.84
CA ASP A 125 -2.70 0.12 36.64
C ASP A 125 -3.58 1.16 35.93
N GLU A 126 -2.97 2.18 35.35
CA GLU A 126 -3.67 3.19 34.56
C GLU A 126 -4.26 2.62 33.27
N PHE A 127 -3.53 1.72 32.59
CA PHE A 127 -4.04 0.97 31.44
C PHE A 127 -5.29 0.16 31.81
N ASP A 128 -5.24 -0.60 32.92
CA ASP A 128 -6.36 -1.43 33.37
C ASP A 128 -7.57 -0.56 33.75
N ARG A 129 -7.34 0.57 34.41
CA ARG A 129 -8.39 1.54 34.79
C ARG A 129 -9.08 2.12 33.54
N ILE A 130 -8.31 2.66 32.59
CA ILE A 130 -8.84 3.27 31.34
C ILE A 130 -9.62 2.22 30.54
N ARG A 131 -9.08 1.01 30.43
CA ARG A 131 -9.74 -0.10 29.74
C ARG A 131 -11.07 -0.45 30.40
N ALA A 132 -11.09 -0.63 31.72
CA ALA A 132 -12.29 -0.99 32.46
C ALA A 132 -13.40 0.07 32.35
N GLU A 133 -13.05 1.34 32.48
CA GLU A 133 -13.99 2.47 32.33
C GLU A 133 -14.60 2.51 30.93
N PHE A 134 -13.77 2.32 29.88
CA PHE A 134 -14.26 2.33 28.50
C PHE A 134 -15.20 1.16 28.23
N ILE A 135 -14.83 -0.07 28.62
CA ILE A 135 -15.66 -1.26 28.40
C ILE A 135 -16.99 -1.18 29.17
N ALA A 136 -16.97 -0.65 30.39
CA ALA A 136 -18.20 -0.43 31.18
C ALA A 136 -19.15 0.56 30.49
N ALA A 137 -18.63 1.58 29.85
CA ALA A 137 -19.43 2.57 29.11
C ALA A 137 -19.85 2.10 27.71
N HIS A 138 -19.07 1.20 27.09
CA HIS A 138 -19.26 0.77 25.71
C HIS A 138 -19.14 -0.76 25.59
N PRO A 139 -20.09 -1.54 26.16
CA PRO A 139 -19.98 -3.00 26.25
C PRO A 139 -20.14 -3.74 24.93
N THR A 140 -20.65 -3.09 23.88
CA THR A 140 -20.94 -3.74 22.58
C THR A 140 -20.29 -3.01 21.39
N PRO A 141 -20.16 -3.66 20.23
CA PRO A 141 -19.73 -2.98 19.00
C PRO A 141 -20.62 -1.79 18.58
N ALA A 142 -21.91 -1.80 18.93
CA ALA A 142 -22.81 -0.69 18.65
C ALA A 142 -22.47 0.54 19.51
N ASP A 143 -22.14 0.33 20.79
CA ASP A 143 -21.69 1.40 21.68
C ASP A 143 -20.33 1.95 21.24
N PHE A 144 -19.46 1.11 20.70
CA PHE A 144 -18.19 1.54 20.11
C PHE A 144 -18.38 2.51 18.94
N VAL A 145 -19.40 2.30 18.08
CA VAL A 145 -19.73 3.27 17.01
C VAL A 145 -20.05 4.63 17.59
N SER A 146 -20.82 4.69 18.68
CA SER A 146 -21.15 5.96 19.37
C SER A 146 -19.89 6.63 19.93
N ALA A 147 -18.93 5.86 20.46
CA ALA A 147 -17.66 6.37 20.93
C ALA A 147 -16.83 7.01 19.81
N LEU A 148 -16.86 6.44 18.58
CA LEU A 148 -16.16 7.02 17.41
C LEU A 148 -16.67 8.41 17.04
N GLU A 149 -17.96 8.67 17.18
CA GLU A 149 -18.59 9.95 16.82
C GLU A 149 -18.14 11.10 17.74
N HIS A 150 -17.67 10.78 18.95
CA HIS A 150 -17.35 11.75 20.00
C HIS A 150 -15.85 11.90 20.30
N SER A 151 -14.99 11.14 19.62
CA SER A 151 -13.56 11.08 19.93
C SER A 151 -12.67 11.48 18.75
N PRO A 152 -12.16 12.71 18.71
CA PRO A 152 -11.13 13.10 17.75
C PRO A 152 -9.79 12.52 18.19
N ASP A 153 -9.41 11.37 17.65
CA ASP A 153 -8.17 10.65 18.03
C ASP A 153 -6.95 10.94 17.16
N GLY A 154 -7.02 11.96 16.29
CA GLY A 154 -5.91 12.40 15.47
C GLY A 154 -5.45 11.39 14.39
N ILE A 155 -6.23 10.35 14.14
CA ILE A 155 -5.95 9.38 13.08
C ILE A 155 -6.18 10.00 11.69
N ALA A 156 -5.41 9.56 10.68
CA ALA A 156 -5.61 10.01 9.31
C ALA A 156 -7.04 9.69 8.81
N PRO A 157 -7.73 10.65 8.15
CA PRO A 157 -9.14 10.52 7.78
C PRO A 157 -9.48 9.23 7.01
N ASN A 158 -8.63 8.81 6.06
CA ASN A 158 -8.83 7.60 5.29
C ASN A 158 -8.80 6.32 6.15
N ARG A 159 -7.95 6.26 7.18
CA ARG A 159 -7.90 5.13 8.13
C ARG A 159 -9.07 5.18 9.11
N ALA A 160 -9.53 6.37 9.46
CA ALA A 160 -10.74 6.57 10.27
C ALA A 160 -11.97 6.04 9.52
N LEU A 161 -12.08 6.25 8.20
CA LEU A 161 -13.15 5.71 7.37
C LEU A 161 -13.22 4.18 7.42
N THR A 162 -12.09 3.49 7.21
CA THR A 162 -12.05 2.02 7.30
C THR A 162 -12.50 1.53 8.67
N ARG A 163 -12.06 2.18 9.75
CA ARG A 163 -12.51 1.87 11.11
C ARG A 163 -14.00 2.08 11.27
N THR A 164 -14.53 3.22 10.84
CA THR A 164 -15.96 3.53 10.95
C THR A 164 -16.82 2.53 10.18
N VAL A 165 -16.46 2.24 8.92
CA VAL A 165 -17.20 1.30 8.08
C VAL A 165 -17.20 -0.12 8.69
N THR A 166 -16.04 -0.61 9.13
CA THR A 166 -15.97 -1.95 9.76
C THR A 166 -16.68 -2.00 11.10
N ALA A 167 -16.66 -0.92 11.90
CA ALA A 167 -17.40 -0.84 13.16
C ALA A 167 -18.92 -0.83 12.94
N LEU A 168 -19.41 -0.12 11.93
CA LEU A 168 -20.82 -0.13 11.54
C LEU A 168 -21.29 -1.53 11.12
N ILE A 169 -20.47 -2.25 10.32
CA ILE A 169 -20.78 -3.64 9.94
C ILE A 169 -20.81 -4.53 11.20
N ALA A 170 -19.85 -4.39 12.11
CA ALA A 170 -19.80 -5.14 13.37
C ALA A 170 -21.00 -4.86 14.27
N ALA A 171 -21.55 -3.65 14.19
CA ALA A 171 -22.78 -3.25 14.88
C ALA A 171 -24.09 -3.66 14.17
N GLY A 172 -24.00 -4.36 13.01
CA GLY A 172 -25.18 -4.74 12.20
C GLY A 172 -25.78 -3.58 11.40
N ARG A 173 -25.14 -2.39 11.36
CA ARG A 173 -25.59 -1.20 10.63
C ARG A 173 -25.09 -1.22 9.19
N ASN A 174 -25.35 -2.32 8.48
CA ASN A 174 -24.80 -2.58 7.15
C ASN A 174 -25.19 -1.52 6.10
N ALA A 175 -26.43 -1.01 6.14
CA ALA A 175 -26.88 0.02 5.22
C ALA A 175 -26.11 1.35 5.37
N ASP A 176 -25.83 1.75 6.62
CA ASP A 176 -25.04 2.94 6.92
C ASP A 176 -23.58 2.73 6.47
N ALA A 177 -23.02 1.55 6.74
CA ALA A 177 -21.66 1.20 6.33
C ALA A 177 -21.50 1.26 4.80
N ALA A 178 -22.42 0.67 4.05
CA ALA A 178 -22.43 0.69 2.59
C ALA A 178 -22.52 2.11 2.05
N ARG A 179 -23.47 2.90 2.56
CA ARG A 179 -23.66 4.30 2.15
C ARG A 179 -22.42 5.16 2.38
N ILE A 180 -21.82 5.09 3.58
CA ILE A 180 -20.62 5.88 3.92
C ILE A 180 -19.44 5.46 3.03
N ALA A 181 -19.25 4.17 2.80
CA ALA A 181 -18.19 3.67 1.94
C ALA A 181 -18.39 4.09 0.48
N ASP A 182 -19.60 3.96 -0.09
CA ASP A 182 -19.93 4.39 -1.46
C ASP A 182 -19.73 5.90 -1.65
N GLU A 183 -20.19 6.72 -0.70
CA GLU A 183 -19.98 8.17 -0.72
C GLU A 183 -18.50 8.55 -0.69
N ALA A 184 -17.70 7.86 0.12
CA ALA A 184 -16.27 8.09 0.20
C ALA A 184 -15.56 7.68 -1.11
N VAL A 185 -15.92 6.53 -1.67
CA VAL A 185 -15.42 6.07 -2.99
C VAL A 185 -15.76 7.07 -4.09
N ALA A 186 -17.00 7.61 -4.10
CA ALA A 186 -17.44 8.61 -5.07
C ALA A 186 -16.64 9.93 -4.97
N ARG A 187 -16.13 10.27 -3.77
CA ARG A 187 -15.23 11.42 -3.58
C ARG A 187 -13.76 11.12 -3.89
N GLY A 188 -13.44 9.89 -4.33
CA GLY A 188 -12.06 9.44 -4.56
C GLY A 188 -11.27 9.12 -3.29
N GLU A 189 -11.94 8.99 -2.13
CA GLU A 189 -11.31 8.59 -0.89
C GLU A 189 -11.08 7.07 -0.88
N ARG A 190 -10.01 6.67 -0.22
CA ARG A 190 -9.59 5.27 -0.10
C ARG A 190 -9.34 4.92 1.36
N GLY A 191 -9.54 3.70 1.75
CA GLY A 191 -9.45 3.26 3.14
C GLY A 191 -8.04 3.28 3.77
N GLY A 192 -7.01 3.72 3.05
CA GLY A 192 -5.65 3.89 3.59
C GLY A 192 -4.95 2.61 4.02
N MET A 193 -5.40 1.44 3.55
CA MET A 193 -4.83 0.13 3.90
C MET A 193 -3.71 -0.29 2.95
N SER A 194 -3.80 0.11 1.69
CA SER A 194 -2.85 -0.22 0.63
C SER A 194 -2.73 0.96 -0.34
N SER A 195 -1.57 1.09 -0.98
CA SER A 195 -1.39 2.05 -2.06
C SER A 195 -2.04 1.61 -3.37
N THR A 196 -2.35 0.31 -3.51
CA THR A 196 -2.85 -0.29 -4.74
C THR A 196 -4.32 -0.65 -4.71
N VAL A 197 -4.89 -0.91 -3.53
CA VAL A 197 -6.25 -1.42 -3.39
C VAL A 197 -7.13 -0.45 -2.64
N ASP A 198 -8.31 -0.19 -3.18
CA ASP A 198 -9.35 0.57 -2.51
C ASP A 198 -10.19 -0.36 -1.62
N VAL A 199 -9.79 -0.49 -0.36
CA VAL A 199 -10.47 -1.35 0.61
C VAL A 199 -11.94 -0.95 0.85
N LEU A 200 -12.29 0.32 0.64
CA LEU A 200 -13.68 0.79 0.83
C LEU A 200 -14.64 0.16 -0.17
N LYS A 201 -14.22 -0.12 -1.41
CA LYS A 201 -15.04 -0.84 -2.40
C LYS A 201 -15.38 -2.25 -1.93
N TYR A 202 -14.39 -2.97 -1.36
CA TYR A 202 -14.61 -4.29 -0.79
C TYR A 202 -15.57 -4.26 0.40
N LEU A 203 -15.38 -3.32 1.31
CA LEU A 203 -16.23 -3.16 2.48
C LEU A 203 -17.65 -2.72 2.11
N ALA A 204 -17.81 -1.84 1.11
CA ALA A 204 -19.13 -1.45 0.59
C ALA A 204 -19.89 -2.66 0.01
N ALA A 205 -19.22 -3.45 -0.82
CA ALA A 205 -19.81 -4.66 -1.38
C ALA A 205 -20.16 -5.70 -0.30
N TYR A 206 -19.24 -5.91 0.66
CA TYR A 206 -19.45 -6.81 1.79
C TYR A 206 -20.65 -6.38 2.66
N ALA A 207 -20.78 -5.09 2.95
CA ALA A 207 -21.89 -4.54 3.71
C ALA A 207 -23.24 -4.70 3.01
N LYS A 208 -23.28 -4.67 1.67
CA LYS A 208 -24.48 -4.92 0.85
C LYS A 208 -24.95 -6.38 0.87
N GLY A 209 -24.14 -7.29 1.38
CA GLY A 209 -24.45 -8.71 1.57
C GLY A 209 -23.79 -9.64 0.56
N PRO A 210 -23.96 -10.98 0.76
CA PRO A 210 -23.21 -12.00 0.02
C PRO A 210 -23.34 -11.92 -1.50
N ALA A 211 -24.54 -11.64 -2.03
CA ALA A 211 -24.77 -11.57 -3.47
C ALA A 211 -24.04 -10.36 -4.10
N ALA A 212 -24.08 -9.20 -3.44
CA ALA A 212 -23.37 -8.01 -3.90
C ALA A 212 -21.84 -8.19 -3.81
N TYR A 213 -21.38 -8.84 -2.74
CA TYR A 213 -19.96 -9.14 -2.57
C TYR A 213 -19.46 -10.14 -3.64
N ALA A 214 -20.21 -11.22 -3.92
CA ALA A 214 -19.87 -12.16 -4.98
C ALA A 214 -19.81 -11.48 -6.35
N ALA A 215 -20.81 -10.69 -6.71
CA ALA A 215 -20.83 -9.95 -7.98
C ALA A 215 -19.65 -8.97 -8.09
N PHE A 216 -19.29 -8.30 -6.99
CA PHE A 216 -18.12 -7.41 -6.95
C PHE A 216 -16.83 -8.19 -7.16
N THR A 217 -16.62 -9.29 -6.43
CA THR A 217 -15.38 -10.09 -6.54
C THR A 217 -15.25 -10.78 -7.90
N GLU A 218 -16.35 -11.21 -8.50
CA GLU A 218 -16.37 -11.73 -9.88
C GLU A 218 -15.98 -10.66 -10.91
N SER A 219 -16.28 -9.38 -10.65
CA SER A 219 -15.89 -8.27 -11.52
C SER A 219 -14.39 -7.92 -11.45
N LEU A 220 -13.68 -8.41 -10.43
CA LEU A 220 -12.26 -8.14 -10.19
C LEU A 220 -11.37 -9.04 -11.05
N THR A 221 -11.52 -8.99 -12.36
CA THR A 221 -10.68 -9.72 -13.29
C THR A 221 -9.37 -8.98 -13.51
N PRO A 222 -8.20 -9.65 -13.46
CA PRO A 222 -6.93 -9.05 -13.83
C PRO A 222 -6.99 -8.48 -15.26
N THR A 223 -6.63 -7.20 -15.39
CA THR A 223 -6.65 -6.48 -16.67
C THR A 223 -5.26 -6.19 -17.19
N HIS A 224 -4.26 -6.25 -16.32
CA HIS A 224 -2.87 -5.96 -16.65
C HIS A 224 -1.93 -6.92 -15.95
N ASP A 225 -0.81 -7.22 -16.61
CA ASP A 225 0.39 -7.79 -16.00
C ASP A 225 1.38 -6.67 -15.76
N TYR A 226 1.92 -6.63 -14.55
CA TYR A 226 2.88 -5.64 -14.13
C TYR A 226 4.17 -6.32 -13.68
N GLN A 227 5.29 -5.91 -14.27
CA GLN A 227 6.60 -6.45 -13.95
C GLN A 227 7.55 -5.33 -13.53
N VAL A 228 8.36 -5.64 -12.52
CA VAL A 228 9.49 -4.80 -12.07
C VAL A 228 10.76 -5.62 -12.24
N LEU A 229 11.69 -5.10 -13.05
CA LEU A 229 12.94 -5.76 -13.38
C LEU A 229 14.07 -5.20 -12.51
N CYS A 230 14.80 -6.10 -11.88
CA CYS A 230 15.94 -5.83 -11.02
C CYS A 230 17.20 -6.53 -11.55
N GLU A 231 18.37 -5.94 -11.32
CA GLU A 231 19.66 -6.51 -11.75
C GLU A 231 19.94 -7.84 -11.06
N THR A 232 19.51 -7.98 -9.82
CA THR A 232 19.69 -9.20 -9.01
C THR A 232 18.82 -10.38 -9.43
N GLU A 233 18.31 -10.38 -10.67
CA GLU A 233 17.43 -11.40 -11.28
C GLU A 233 16.07 -11.57 -10.57
N ARG A 234 15.77 -10.74 -9.60
CA ARG A 234 14.48 -10.75 -8.93
C ARG A 234 13.46 -9.93 -9.71
N THR A 235 12.85 -10.53 -10.72
CA THR A 235 11.66 -9.93 -11.35
C THR A 235 10.47 -10.09 -10.42
N ILE A 236 9.82 -8.98 -10.10
CA ILE A 236 8.53 -8.98 -9.40
C ILE A 236 7.45 -8.95 -10.47
N SER A 237 6.60 -9.97 -10.49
CA SER A 237 5.43 -10.00 -11.37
C SER A 237 4.15 -9.96 -10.53
N THR A 238 3.20 -9.12 -10.93
CA THR A 238 1.94 -8.91 -10.19
C THR A 238 0.82 -8.64 -11.17
N ASP A 239 -0.32 -9.30 -10.95
CA ASP A 239 -1.55 -9.01 -11.65
C ASP A 239 -2.17 -7.71 -11.12
N LEU A 240 -2.55 -6.82 -12.02
CA LEU A 240 -3.26 -5.59 -11.65
C LEU A 240 -4.68 -5.62 -12.19
N ILE A 241 -5.57 -5.05 -11.41
CA ILE A 241 -7.00 -4.91 -11.68
C ILE A 241 -7.30 -3.44 -11.89
N ARG A 242 -7.91 -3.06 -13.01
CA ARG A 242 -8.14 -1.65 -13.41
C ARG A 242 -8.88 -0.83 -12.37
N GLU A 243 -9.75 -1.46 -11.59
CA GLU A 243 -10.48 -0.83 -10.48
C GLU A 243 -9.58 -0.46 -9.30
N HIS A 244 -8.40 -1.06 -9.20
CA HIS A 244 -7.43 -0.74 -8.16
C HIS A 244 -6.68 0.55 -8.47
N HIS A 245 -6.09 1.14 -7.44
CA HIS A 245 -5.29 2.34 -7.62
C HIS A 245 -3.88 2.00 -8.12
N PRO A 246 -3.37 2.68 -9.15
CA PRO A 246 -2.06 2.40 -9.74
C PRO A 246 -0.86 2.91 -8.92
N GLY A 247 -1.04 3.24 -7.64
CA GLY A 247 0.00 3.84 -6.79
C GLY A 247 1.27 3.01 -6.65
N ILE A 248 1.22 1.69 -6.86
CA ILE A 248 2.41 0.85 -6.89
C ILE A 248 3.31 1.18 -8.07
N ILE A 249 2.72 1.51 -9.23
CA ILE A 249 3.46 1.86 -10.45
C ILE A 249 4.26 3.15 -10.20
N SER A 250 3.59 4.21 -9.74
CA SER A 250 4.25 5.48 -9.44
C SER A 250 5.28 5.37 -8.31
N HIS A 251 5.09 4.46 -7.36
CA HIS A 251 6.07 4.18 -6.31
C HIS A 251 7.35 3.59 -6.91
N HIS A 252 7.24 2.56 -7.75
CA HIS A 252 8.40 1.94 -8.37
C HIS A 252 9.10 2.87 -9.36
N LEU A 253 8.36 3.65 -10.17
CA LEU A 253 8.97 4.65 -11.06
C LEU A 253 9.85 5.65 -10.30
N ARG A 254 9.38 6.14 -9.13
CA ARG A 254 10.16 7.05 -8.29
C ARG A 254 11.33 6.38 -7.56
N SER A 255 11.33 5.07 -7.43
CA SER A 255 12.42 4.32 -6.80
C SER A 255 13.43 3.74 -7.78
N MET A 256 13.26 3.96 -9.10
CA MET A 256 14.21 3.50 -10.12
C MET A 256 15.55 4.18 -9.94
N ASP A 257 16.60 3.39 -9.77
CA ASP A 257 17.98 3.84 -9.62
C ASP A 257 18.91 3.36 -10.75
N GLY A 258 18.32 2.69 -11.76
CA GLY A 258 19.03 2.11 -12.90
C GLY A 258 19.53 0.70 -12.65
N SER A 259 19.27 0.13 -11.48
CA SER A 259 19.74 -1.19 -11.03
C SER A 259 18.60 -2.00 -10.40
N ASP A 260 18.11 -1.59 -9.24
CA ASP A 260 17.11 -2.31 -8.45
C ASP A 260 15.98 -1.39 -7.95
N PRO A 261 14.99 -1.03 -8.79
CA PRO A 261 14.71 -1.50 -10.15
C PRO A 261 15.37 -0.65 -11.26
N TRP A 262 15.59 -1.26 -12.42
CA TRP A 262 16.08 -0.58 -13.62
C TRP A 262 15.02 -0.46 -14.72
N ALA A 263 13.97 -1.29 -14.69
CA ALA A 263 12.85 -1.21 -15.64
C ALA A 263 11.54 -1.68 -15.04
N ILE A 264 10.46 -1.21 -15.61
CA ILE A 264 9.09 -1.69 -15.36
C ILE A 264 8.35 -1.88 -16.67
N VAL A 265 7.45 -2.88 -16.69
CA VAL A 265 6.60 -3.20 -17.83
C VAL A 265 5.16 -3.35 -17.35
N LEU A 266 4.23 -2.69 -18.02
CA LEU A 266 2.79 -2.78 -17.81
C LEU A 266 2.14 -3.26 -19.11
N SER A 267 1.63 -4.49 -19.13
CA SER A 267 1.02 -5.11 -20.30
C SER A 267 -0.48 -5.28 -20.10
N VAL A 268 -1.26 -5.00 -21.13
CA VAL A 268 -2.70 -5.25 -21.13
C VAL A 268 -2.96 -6.74 -21.34
N ARG A 269 -3.86 -7.32 -20.54
CA ARG A 269 -4.34 -8.70 -20.74
C ARG A 269 -5.47 -8.74 -21.76
N PRO A 270 -5.48 -9.74 -22.65
CA PRO A 270 -6.63 -9.99 -23.48
C PRO A 270 -7.84 -10.38 -22.60
N PRO A 271 -9.08 -10.03 -23.00
CA PRO A 271 -10.28 -10.41 -22.25
C PRO A 271 -10.37 -11.91 -22.01
N GLY A 272 -10.58 -12.32 -20.75
CA GLY A 272 -10.63 -13.73 -20.34
C GLY A 272 -9.27 -14.47 -20.34
N GLY A 273 -8.16 -13.76 -20.56
CA GLY A 273 -6.81 -14.33 -20.54
C GLY A 273 -6.34 -14.68 -19.11
N THR A 274 -5.54 -15.75 -19.03
CA THR A 274 -4.83 -16.11 -17.80
C THR A 274 -3.49 -15.40 -17.70
N THR A 275 -2.78 -15.54 -16.58
CA THR A 275 -1.39 -15.05 -16.40
C THR A 275 -0.42 -15.56 -17.48
N ALA A 276 -0.75 -16.65 -18.17
CA ALA A 276 0.05 -17.20 -19.26
C ALA A 276 -0.23 -16.52 -20.62
N ASP A 277 -1.35 -15.78 -20.74
CA ASP A 277 -1.78 -15.14 -22.00
C ASP A 277 -1.28 -13.68 -22.05
N PHE A 278 -0.01 -13.50 -21.91
CA PHE A 278 0.65 -12.20 -21.92
C PHE A 278 0.41 -11.51 -23.27
N SER A 279 -0.17 -10.32 -23.28
CA SER A 279 -0.24 -9.52 -24.50
C SER A 279 1.10 -8.85 -24.76
N THR A 280 1.91 -9.43 -25.68
CA THR A 280 3.14 -8.80 -26.18
C THR A 280 2.84 -7.67 -27.18
N SER A 281 1.57 -7.45 -27.51
CA SER A 281 1.17 -6.50 -28.56
C SER A 281 0.68 -5.14 -28.03
N LEU A 282 0.39 -5.04 -26.74
CA LEU A 282 -0.04 -3.78 -26.11
C LEU A 282 0.56 -3.65 -24.71
N TYR A 283 1.63 -2.88 -24.60
CA TYR A 283 2.29 -2.63 -23.33
C TYR A 283 2.99 -1.26 -23.31
N LEU A 284 3.24 -0.77 -22.11
CA LEU A 284 4.08 0.38 -21.83
C LEU A 284 5.23 -0.05 -20.93
N GLN A 285 6.45 0.34 -21.28
CA GLN A 285 7.62 0.06 -20.43
C GLN A 285 8.46 1.30 -20.22
N ALA A 286 9.14 1.37 -19.07
CA ALA A 286 10.11 2.41 -18.73
C ALA A 286 11.41 1.76 -18.27
N ALA A 287 12.56 2.33 -18.64
CA ALA A 287 13.88 1.87 -18.23
C ALA A 287 14.82 3.05 -17.96
N GLY A 288 15.67 2.95 -16.94
CA GLY A 288 16.60 3.99 -16.50
C GLY A 288 16.50 4.31 -15.04
N THR A 289 16.65 5.59 -14.68
CA THR A 289 16.53 6.11 -13.31
C THR A 289 15.29 6.99 -13.15
N ALA A 290 14.95 7.35 -11.90
CA ALA A 290 13.83 8.24 -11.59
C ALA A 290 13.95 9.63 -12.27
N GLU A 291 15.16 10.11 -12.50
CA GLU A 291 15.45 11.40 -13.11
C GLU A 291 15.58 11.33 -14.63
N THR A 292 15.94 10.14 -15.15
CA THR A 292 16.34 9.97 -16.56
C THR A 292 15.94 8.58 -17.03
N MET A 293 14.78 8.47 -17.66
CA MET A 293 14.28 7.21 -18.20
C MET A 293 13.80 7.35 -19.64
N VAL A 294 13.91 6.26 -20.39
CA VAL A 294 13.25 6.09 -21.68
C VAL A 294 11.92 5.36 -21.47
N ILE A 295 10.90 5.77 -22.21
CA ILE A 295 9.60 5.10 -22.23
C ILE A 295 9.37 4.55 -23.63
N GLU A 296 8.96 3.28 -23.70
CA GLU A 296 8.60 2.62 -24.96
C GLU A 296 7.15 2.14 -24.88
N PHE A 297 6.43 2.35 -25.97
CA PHE A 297 5.04 1.95 -26.15
C PHE A 297 4.93 0.97 -27.32
N CYS A 298 4.44 -0.23 -27.03
CA CYS A 298 4.10 -1.24 -28.03
C CYS A 298 2.58 -1.25 -28.24
N ARG A 299 2.15 -1.24 -29.49
CA ARG A 299 0.73 -1.29 -29.85
C ARG A 299 0.50 -2.12 -31.10
N PRO A 300 -0.71 -2.70 -31.30
CA PRO A 300 -1.09 -3.35 -32.56
C PRO A 300 -0.94 -2.40 -33.74
N GLY A 301 -0.45 -2.91 -34.86
CA GLY A 301 -0.24 -2.16 -36.10
C GLY A 301 0.96 -2.63 -36.89
N GLY A 302 1.27 -1.92 -37.98
CA GLY A 302 2.43 -2.21 -38.82
C GLY A 302 2.15 -3.25 -39.94
N ALA A 303 0.88 -3.42 -40.35
CA ALA A 303 0.53 -4.36 -41.43
C ALA A 303 1.22 -4.04 -42.77
N ASP A 304 1.49 -2.76 -43.00
CA ASP A 304 2.21 -2.26 -44.19
C ASP A 304 3.68 -2.69 -44.24
N ILE A 305 4.28 -3.03 -43.10
CA ILE A 305 5.65 -3.54 -42.98
C ILE A 305 5.68 -5.03 -42.62
N GLY A 306 4.53 -5.73 -42.62
CA GLY A 306 4.43 -7.12 -42.23
C GLY A 306 4.47 -7.41 -40.71
N ALA A 307 4.30 -6.38 -39.88
CA ALA A 307 4.23 -6.53 -38.44
C ALA A 307 2.76 -6.61 -37.96
N VAL A 308 2.55 -7.23 -36.81
CA VAL A 308 1.26 -7.28 -36.08
C VAL A 308 1.23 -6.30 -34.92
N SER A 309 2.40 -5.89 -34.43
CA SER A 309 2.54 -4.82 -33.45
C SER A 309 3.87 -4.07 -33.65
N VAL A 310 3.88 -2.81 -33.23
CA VAL A 310 5.05 -1.92 -33.36
C VAL A 310 5.42 -1.35 -31.99
N ARG A 311 6.67 -1.52 -31.60
CA ARG A 311 7.29 -0.88 -30.46
C ARG A 311 7.93 0.44 -30.89
N SER A 312 7.61 1.50 -30.18
CA SER A 312 8.11 2.84 -30.45
C SER A 312 8.67 3.48 -29.19
N VAL A 313 9.72 4.26 -29.30
CA VAL A 313 10.16 5.17 -28.25
C VAL A 313 9.19 6.34 -28.20
N VAL A 314 8.74 6.68 -26.99
CA VAL A 314 7.85 7.82 -26.74
C VAL A 314 8.72 9.07 -26.60
N GLY A 315 8.25 10.18 -27.14
CA GLY A 315 8.95 11.48 -27.07
C GLY A 315 8.00 12.63 -26.81
N HIS A 316 8.53 13.71 -26.27
CA HIS A 316 7.84 15.00 -26.23
C HIS A 316 7.69 15.58 -27.65
N PRO A 317 6.66 16.39 -27.93
CA PRO A 317 6.52 17.05 -29.22
C PRO A 317 7.74 17.91 -29.55
N HIS A 318 8.28 17.76 -30.73
CA HIS A 318 9.43 18.54 -31.23
C HIS A 318 9.32 18.79 -32.72
N ALA A 319 9.89 19.88 -33.18
CA ALA A 319 9.72 20.39 -34.57
C ALA A 319 10.73 19.85 -35.57
N ALA A 320 11.81 19.20 -35.14
CA ALA A 320 12.88 18.70 -36.00
C ALA A 320 13.36 17.33 -35.51
N PRO A 321 13.92 16.48 -36.39
CA PRO A 321 14.62 15.28 -35.99
C PRO A 321 15.65 15.61 -34.90
N ALA A 322 15.59 14.90 -33.79
CA ALA A 322 16.46 15.14 -32.65
C ALA A 322 17.61 14.15 -32.65
N GLU A 323 18.83 14.66 -32.55
CA GLU A 323 20.03 13.82 -32.42
C GLU A 323 20.03 13.10 -31.07
N PRO A 324 20.52 11.85 -31.01
CA PRO A 324 20.70 11.10 -29.76
C PRO A 324 21.84 11.75 -28.96
N ASP A 325 21.51 12.47 -27.89
CA ASP A 325 22.46 13.25 -27.09
C ASP A 325 22.43 12.92 -25.60
N VAL A 326 21.57 11.99 -25.18
CA VAL A 326 21.45 11.53 -23.79
C VAL A 326 21.75 10.04 -23.69
N GLU A 327 22.62 9.69 -22.78
CA GLU A 327 22.99 8.31 -22.48
C GLU A 327 22.08 7.74 -21.37
N ILE A 328 21.40 6.61 -21.62
CA ILE A 328 20.69 5.83 -20.62
C ILE A 328 21.50 4.58 -20.36
N VAL A 329 22.03 4.46 -19.15
CA VAL A 329 22.80 3.31 -18.71
C VAL A 329 21.84 2.29 -18.07
N LEU A 330 21.83 1.08 -18.61
CA LEU A 330 21.06 -0.06 -18.14
C LEU A 330 22.03 -1.18 -17.72
N PRO A 331 21.63 -2.15 -16.89
CA PRO A 331 22.54 -3.17 -16.38
C PRO A 331 23.27 -4.00 -17.44
N ARG A 332 22.69 -4.14 -18.64
CA ARG A 332 23.24 -4.99 -19.72
C ARG A 332 23.48 -4.24 -21.04
N SER A 333 23.18 -2.94 -21.09
CA SER A 333 23.31 -2.15 -22.29
C SER A 333 23.33 -0.66 -21.99
N THR A 334 23.81 0.10 -22.95
CA THR A 334 23.71 1.57 -22.93
C THR A 334 22.96 1.98 -24.19
N GLN A 335 22.02 2.90 -24.02
CA GLN A 335 21.24 3.46 -25.14
C GLN A 335 21.48 4.95 -25.25
N MET A 336 21.72 5.40 -26.49
CA MET A 336 21.73 6.83 -26.81
C MET A 336 20.35 7.22 -27.32
N ILE A 337 19.72 8.19 -26.67
CA ILE A 337 18.38 8.70 -27.02
C ILE A 337 18.42 10.23 -27.13
N SER A 338 17.40 10.80 -27.76
CA SER A 338 17.25 12.24 -27.77
C SER A 338 16.74 12.74 -26.41
N ARG A 339 17.16 13.95 -25.99
CA ARG A 339 16.61 14.62 -24.81
C ARG A 339 15.10 14.78 -24.86
N HIS A 340 14.48 14.78 -26.03
CA HIS A 340 13.03 14.82 -26.19
C HIS A 340 12.36 13.49 -25.88
N GLU A 341 13.12 12.41 -25.76
CA GLU A 341 12.66 11.06 -25.40
C GLU A 341 13.00 10.70 -23.95
N VAL A 342 13.48 11.66 -23.15
CA VAL A 342 13.79 11.50 -21.74
C VAL A 342 12.63 11.97 -20.88
N PHE A 343 12.26 11.14 -19.91
CA PHE A 343 11.18 11.40 -18.97
C PHE A 343 11.68 11.35 -17.52
N THR A 344 11.05 12.14 -16.68
CA THR A 344 11.16 12.02 -15.22
C THR A 344 10.14 11.00 -14.69
N ALA A 345 10.36 10.50 -13.47
CA ALA A 345 9.43 9.59 -12.81
C ALA A 345 8.01 10.17 -12.65
N GLN A 346 7.86 11.48 -12.53
CA GLN A 346 6.54 12.11 -12.42
C GLN A 346 5.80 12.07 -13.76
N GLU A 347 6.45 12.44 -14.86
CA GLU A 347 5.86 12.39 -16.20
C GLU A 347 5.51 10.95 -16.60
N ALA A 348 6.42 10.02 -16.30
CA ALA A 348 6.18 8.59 -16.48
C ALA A 348 4.98 8.11 -15.67
N ALA A 349 4.85 8.51 -14.40
CA ALA A 349 3.73 8.11 -13.54
C ALA A 349 2.38 8.56 -14.12
N ASP A 350 2.30 9.80 -14.62
CA ASP A 350 1.07 10.34 -15.23
C ASP A 350 0.70 9.56 -16.51
N MET A 351 1.71 9.22 -17.33
CA MET A 351 1.52 8.42 -18.56
C MET A 351 1.10 6.98 -18.24
N PHE A 352 1.76 6.33 -17.29
CA PHE A 352 1.43 4.96 -16.87
C PHE A 352 0.06 4.89 -16.20
N GLU A 353 -0.33 5.87 -15.39
CA GLU A 353 -1.67 5.92 -14.81
C GLU A 353 -2.73 6.04 -15.92
N ARG A 354 -2.51 6.92 -16.90
CA ARG A 354 -3.41 7.03 -18.05
C ARG A 354 -3.51 5.72 -18.81
N PHE A 355 -2.37 5.09 -19.14
CA PHE A 355 -2.34 3.81 -19.83
C PHE A 355 -3.08 2.72 -19.05
N TYR A 356 -2.82 2.61 -17.74
CA TYR A 356 -3.52 1.69 -16.85
C TYR A 356 -5.05 1.85 -16.87
N ARG A 357 -5.53 3.08 -17.02
CA ARG A 357 -6.97 3.39 -17.04
C ARG A 357 -7.61 3.21 -18.40
N THR A 358 -6.90 3.51 -19.47
CA THR A 358 -7.49 3.71 -20.82
C THR A 358 -6.84 2.88 -21.93
N ASP A 359 -5.80 2.11 -21.65
CA ASP A 359 -4.97 1.38 -22.63
C ASP A 359 -4.33 2.31 -23.68
N THR A 360 -4.22 3.61 -23.38
CA THR A 360 -3.62 4.62 -24.27
C THR A 360 -2.69 5.56 -23.49
N ILE A 361 -1.66 6.09 -24.16
CA ILE A 361 -0.77 7.10 -23.57
C ILE A 361 -1.24 8.55 -23.82
N GLY A 362 -2.25 8.75 -24.69
CA GLY A 362 -2.75 10.05 -25.10
C GLY A 362 -2.06 10.59 -26.36
N ASP A 363 -2.60 11.71 -26.91
CA ASP A 363 -2.21 12.24 -28.22
C ASP A 363 -1.08 13.28 -28.13
N GLY A 364 -0.59 13.59 -26.95
CA GLY A 364 0.41 14.63 -26.69
C GLY A 364 1.86 14.19 -26.88
N TYR A 365 2.13 13.01 -27.43
CA TYR A 365 3.47 12.45 -27.56
C TYR A 365 3.80 12.08 -29.01
N THR A 366 5.07 12.15 -29.34
CA THR A 366 5.61 11.59 -30.60
C THR A 366 6.00 10.12 -30.39
N LEU A 367 5.91 9.33 -31.45
CA LEU A 367 6.28 7.91 -31.44
C LEU A 367 7.31 7.67 -32.53
N ARG A 368 8.51 7.29 -32.15
CA ARG A 368 9.57 6.86 -33.06
C ARG A 368 9.63 5.33 -33.08
N PRO A 369 9.20 4.66 -34.18
CA PRO A 369 9.25 3.20 -34.27
C PRO A 369 10.69 2.68 -34.16
N VAL A 370 10.85 1.59 -33.42
CA VAL A 370 12.15 0.91 -33.23
C VAL A 370 12.12 -0.57 -33.58
N GLU A 371 10.99 -1.23 -33.40
CA GLU A 371 10.81 -2.65 -33.74
C GLU A 371 9.37 -2.95 -34.15
N GLY A 372 9.23 -3.81 -35.18
CA GLY A 372 7.98 -4.46 -35.54
C GLY A 372 8.02 -5.94 -35.17
N TYR A 373 6.95 -6.48 -34.59
CA TYR A 373 6.83 -7.90 -34.27
C TYR A 373 5.93 -8.58 -35.29
N THR A 374 6.37 -9.72 -35.81
CA THR A 374 5.63 -10.48 -36.82
C THR A 374 4.74 -11.55 -36.18
N ALA A 375 3.76 -12.07 -36.92
CA ALA A 375 2.80 -13.06 -36.43
C ALA A 375 3.44 -14.41 -36.05
N ASP A 376 4.60 -14.73 -36.64
CA ASP A 376 5.38 -15.94 -36.36
C ASP A 376 6.38 -15.79 -35.22
N GLY A 377 6.37 -14.64 -34.54
CA GLY A 377 7.25 -14.35 -33.40
C GLY A 377 8.63 -13.79 -33.77
N GLY A 378 8.85 -13.44 -35.05
CA GLY A 378 10.02 -12.70 -35.50
C GLY A 378 9.93 -11.21 -35.19
N TYR A 379 11.00 -10.47 -35.46
CA TYR A 379 11.01 -9.00 -35.34
C TYR A 379 11.69 -8.34 -36.55
N ILE A 380 11.30 -7.07 -36.79
CA ILE A 380 11.83 -6.20 -37.86
C ILE A 380 12.49 -5.01 -37.19
N ASP A 381 13.75 -4.76 -37.41
CA ASP A 381 14.42 -3.55 -36.92
C ASP A 381 13.98 -2.33 -37.74
N LEU A 382 13.42 -1.32 -37.10
CA LEU A 382 12.91 -0.12 -37.72
C LEU A 382 13.80 1.11 -37.44
N ARG A 383 14.91 0.95 -36.73
CA ARG A 383 15.80 2.07 -36.34
C ARG A 383 16.48 2.70 -37.55
N GLU A 384 16.81 1.92 -38.56
CA GLU A 384 17.53 2.37 -39.76
C GLU A 384 16.60 2.95 -40.84
N SER A 385 15.27 2.77 -40.73
CA SER A 385 14.33 3.18 -41.79
C SER A 385 13.97 4.67 -41.79
N HIS A 386 14.51 5.46 -40.89
CA HIS A 386 14.20 6.90 -40.77
C HIS A 386 15.36 7.82 -41.14
N GLY A 387 16.39 7.32 -41.79
CA GLY A 387 17.58 8.05 -42.28
C GLY A 387 17.59 8.32 -43.81
N GLY A 388 16.39 8.53 -44.39
CA GLY A 388 16.28 8.86 -45.82
C GLY A 388 15.62 10.21 -46.07
#